data_69e4851361e116bf2b9712bb0fddbc0c
#
_entry.id   69e4851361e116bf2b9712bb0fddbc0c
#
_cell.length_a   1.000
_cell.length_b   1.000
_cell.length_c   1.000
_cell.angle_alpha   90.00
_cell.angle_beta   90.00
_cell.angle_gamma   90.00
#
_symmetry.space_group_name_H-M   'P 1'
#
loop_
_entity.id
_entity.type
_entity.pdbx_description
1 polymer ?
#
loop_
_entity_poly.entity_id
_entity_poly.type
_entity_poly.pdbx_seq_one_letter_code
_entity_poly.pdbx_strand_id
1 'polypeptide(L)'
;MKRPQYKRILLKLSGEVLTGEGGYGIDSAVIQKISREIKEVKNLGVEIAIVIGGGNIFRGMAARAKGMDRASADYMGMLATVMNGIALQDSLEKINVHTRVQTAIEMREVAEPYIRRRAIRHLEKGRVVIFAGGTGNPYFTTDTTASLRAMEIGADVILKATKVDGVYNTDPLLHKRAHKYDELSYLDVLKKRLKIMDATAISLCMDHQIPIIVFNLKKKGNVKRVVLGEKVGTTVRG
;
A
#
# COMPACT_ATOMS: atom_id res chain seq x y z
N MET A 1 -16.47 18.64 -12.99
CA MET A 1 -15.77 17.41 -12.58
C MET A 1 -16.26 16.99 -11.21
N LYS A 2 -16.41 15.69 -10.96
CA LYS A 2 -16.78 15.17 -9.65
C LYS A 2 -15.64 15.46 -8.64
N ARG A 3 -15.95 15.98 -7.45
CA ARG A 3 -14.93 16.28 -6.43
C ARG A 3 -14.45 14.98 -5.77
N PRO A 4 -13.14 14.86 -5.42
CA PRO A 4 -12.65 13.75 -4.62
C PRO A 4 -13.39 13.63 -3.28
N GLN A 5 -13.70 12.42 -2.86
CA GLN A 5 -14.29 12.14 -1.55
C GLN A 5 -13.24 12.28 -0.42
N TYR A 6 -11.97 12.02 -0.75
CA TYR A 6 -10.87 12.01 0.20
C TYR A 6 -9.86 13.08 -0.16
N LYS A 7 -9.40 13.82 0.84
CA LYS A 7 -8.35 14.83 0.68
C LYS A 7 -6.94 14.20 0.72
N ARG A 8 -6.73 13.27 1.66
CA ARG A 8 -5.46 12.58 1.85
C ARG A 8 -5.67 11.07 1.91
N ILE A 9 -4.98 10.35 1.05
CA ILE A 9 -5.07 8.90 0.99
C ILE A 9 -3.73 8.26 1.29
N LEU A 10 -3.77 7.03 1.86
CA LEU A 10 -2.62 6.15 1.89
C LEU A 10 -2.89 4.97 0.96
N LEU A 11 -2.11 4.86 -0.13
CA LEU A 11 -2.17 3.76 -1.08
C LEU A 11 -1.18 2.67 -0.66
N LYS A 12 -1.68 1.49 -0.28
CA LYS A 12 -0.85 0.33 0.03
C LYS A 12 -0.72 -0.58 -1.18
N LEU A 13 0.51 -0.74 -1.65
CA LEU A 13 0.87 -1.60 -2.76
C LEU A 13 1.62 -2.84 -2.25
N SER A 14 1.20 -4.03 -2.64
CA SER A 14 2.04 -5.23 -2.49
C SER A 14 3.23 -5.15 -3.45
N GLY A 15 4.42 -5.58 -3.03
CA GLY A 15 5.56 -5.68 -3.95
C GLY A 15 5.23 -6.52 -5.18
N GLU A 16 4.43 -7.57 -5.02
CA GLU A 16 4.00 -8.44 -6.12
C GLU A 16 3.20 -7.74 -7.23
N VAL A 17 2.68 -6.52 -7.02
CA VAL A 17 2.04 -5.76 -8.09
C VAL A 17 3.04 -5.13 -9.05
N LEU A 18 4.34 -5.08 -8.67
CA LEU A 18 5.41 -4.56 -9.51
C LEU A 18 6.05 -5.62 -10.42
N THR A 19 5.70 -6.89 -10.24
CA THR A 19 6.20 -7.95 -11.13
C THR A 19 5.41 -7.97 -12.42
N GLY A 20 6.10 -8.15 -13.54
CA GLY A 20 5.48 -8.56 -14.80
C GLY A 20 5.15 -10.06 -14.81
N GLU A 21 5.14 -10.65 -15.98
CA GLU A 21 4.87 -12.08 -16.18
C GLU A 21 5.93 -12.98 -15.53
N GLY A 22 7.16 -12.51 -15.36
CA GLY A 22 8.26 -13.24 -14.73
C GLY A 22 8.11 -13.49 -13.22
N GLY A 23 7.13 -12.84 -12.55
CA GLY A 23 6.79 -13.08 -11.15
C GLY A 23 7.85 -12.68 -10.11
N TYR A 24 8.96 -12.05 -10.54
CA TYR A 24 10.09 -11.59 -9.72
C TYR A 24 10.60 -10.23 -10.21
N GLY A 25 11.19 -9.45 -9.28
CA GLY A 25 11.81 -8.17 -9.61
C GLY A 25 10.83 -7.04 -9.87
N ILE A 26 11.27 -6.04 -10.61
CA ILE A 26 10.51 -4.83 -10.96
C ILE A 26 10.36 -4.77 -12.48
N ASP A 27 9.11 -4.82 -12.95
CA ASP A 27 8.79 -4.65 -14.36
C ASP A 27 8.59 -3.17 -14.68
N SER A 28 9.35 -2.65 -15.64
CA SER A 28 9.33 -1.22 -16.01
C SER A 28 8.00 -0.78 -16.63
N ALA A 29 7.33 -1.63 -17.39
CA ALA A 29 6.03 -1.31 -17.99
C ALA A 29 4.93 -1.27 -16.92
N VAL A 30 4.99 -2.20 -15.95
CA VAL A 30 4.04 -2.26 -14.84
C VAL A 30 4.18 -1.01 -13.95
N ILE A 31 5.43 -0.66 -13.58
CA ILE A 31 5.65 0.51 -12.71
C ILE A 31 5.22 1.82 -13.39
N GLN A 32 5.46 1.98 -14.70
CA GLN A 32 4.97 3.13 -15.48
C GLN A 32 3.44 3.20 -15.51
N LYS A 33 2.75 2.05 -15.61
CA LYS A 33 1.29 1.99 -15.58
C LYS A 33 0.74 2.46 -14.24
N ILE A 34 1.33 1.98 -13.14
CA ILE A 34 0.97 2.40 -11.77
C ILE A 34 1.23 3.90 -11.59
N SER A 35 2.37 4.41 -12.07
CA SER A 35 2.73 5.83 -11.99
C SER A 35 1.73 6.72 -12.72
N ARG A 36 1.21 6.29 -13.87
CA ARG A 36 0.15 7.03 -14.60
C ARG A 36 -1.15 7.08 -13.80
N GLU A 37 -1.59 5.98 -13.19
CA GLU A 37 -2.78 5.98 -12.32
C GLU A 37 -2.61 6.90 -11.10
N ILE A 38 -1.43 6.90 -10.47
CA ILE A 38 -1.11 7.82 -9.37
C ILE A 38 -1.16 9.27 -9.85
N LYS A 39 -0.60 9.59 -11.03
CA LYS A 39 -0.66 10.93 -11.63
C LYS A 39 -2.10 11.38 -11.87
N GLU A 40 -2.98 10.50 -12.37
CA GLU A 40 -4.38 10.84 -12.58
C GLU A 40 -5.08 11.26 -11.27
N VAL A 41 -4.83 10.54 -10.17
CA VAL A 41 -5.37 10.87 -8.84
C VAL A 41 -4.76 12.16 -8.30
N LYS A 42 -3.44 12.32 -8.46
CA LYS A 42 -2.72 13.53 -8.06
C LYS A 42 -3.29 14.79 -8.73
N ASN A 43 -3.66 14.69 -10.01
CA ASN A 43 -4.25 15.81 -10.78
C ASN A 43 -5.66 16.20 -10.31
N LEU A 44 -6.30 15.38 -9.47
CA LEU A 44 -7.56 15.74 -8.79
C LEU A 44 -7.33 16.59 -7.53
N GLY A 45 -6.08 16.90 -7.18
CA GLY A 45 -5.74 17.66 -5.97
C GLY A 45 -5.64 16.82 -4.70
N VAL A 46 -5.60 15.49 -4.80
CA VAL A 46 -5.50 14.58 -3.66
C VAL A 46 -4.05 14.47 -3.18
N GLU A 47 -3.85 14.50 -1.87
CA GLU A 47 -2.57 14.23 -1.22
C GLU A 47 -2.36 12.72 -1.13
N ILE A 48 -1.25 12.21 -1.69
CA ILE A 48 -1.01 10.78 -1.84
C ILE A 48 0.22 10.35 -1.07
N ALA A 49 0.01 9.48 -0.08
CA ALA A 49 1.07 8.69 0.54
C ALA A 49 1.00 7.24 0.04
N ILE A 50 2.15 6.59 -0.07
CA ILE A 50 2.26 5.21 -0.56
C ILE A 50 3.08 4.39 0.43
N VAL A 51 2.59 3.21 0.77
CA VAL A 51 3.38 2.14 1.42
C VAL A 51 3.52 1.01 0.43
N ILE A 52 4.75 0.58 0.18
CA ILE A 52 5.05 -0.47 -0.79
C ILE A 52 5.70 -1.67 -0.12
N GLY A 53 5.26 -2.88 -0.50
CA GLY A 53 5.86 -4.13 -0.03
C GLY A 53 7.12 -4.51 -0.81
N GLY A 54 7.89 -5.48 -0.29
CA GLY A 54 9.15 -5.98 -0.88
C GLY A 54 9.07 -7.41 -1.46
N GLY A 55 7.88 -8.03 -1.47
CA GLY A 55 7.71 -9.46 -1.78
C GLY A 55 8.03 -9.88 -3.22
N ASN A 56 8.20 -8.93 -4.14
CA ASN A 56 8.68 -9.18 -5.51
C ASN A 56 10.20 -9.39 -5.59
N ILE A 57 10.95 -8.87 -4.62
CA ILE A 57 12.41 -8.97 -4.57
C ILE A 57 12.84 -10.00 -3.52
N PHE A 58 12.22 -9.94 -2.33
CA PHE A 58 12.56 -10.84 -1.24
C PHE A 58 11.33 -11.33 -0.49
N ARG A 59 11.17 -12.66 -0.40
CA ARG A 59 10.08 -13.33 0.31
C ARG A 59 10.57 -13.92 1.62
N GLY A 60 10.41 -13.19 2.71
CA GLY A 60 10.89 -13.57 4.03
C GLY A 60 10.39 -14.92 4.53
N MET A 61 9.11 -15.29 4.25
CA MET A 61 8.58 -16.61 4.62
C MET A 61 9.31 -17.76 3.93
N ALA A 62 9.66 -17.61 2.64
CA ALA A 62 10.40 -18.64 1.91
C ALA A 62 11.86 -18.73 2.39
N ALA A 63 12.48 -17.62 2.76
CA ALA A 63 13.84 -17.60 3.32
C ALA A 63 13.89 -18.24 4.71
N ARG A 64 12.88 -17.97 5.56
CA ARG A 64 12.74 -18.60 6.88
C ARG A 64 12.56 -20.11 6.79
N ALA A 65 11.76 -20.59 5.84
CA ALA A 65 11.60 -22.02 5.59
C ALA A 65 12.92 -22.71 5.21
N LYS A 66 13.94 -21.94 4.76
CA LYS A 66 15.30 -22.40 4.47
C LYS A 66 16.29 -22.14 5.62
N GLY A 67 15.82 -21.85 6.83
CA GLY A 67 16.63 -21.70 8.03
C GLY A 67 17.17 -20.29 8.31
N MET A 68 16.76 -19.26 7.53
CA MET A 68 17.16 -17.88 7.83
C MET A 68 16.45 -17.37 9.10
N ASP A 69 17.20 -16.66 9.94
CA ASP A 69 16.64 -15.95 11.08
C ASP A 69 15.55 -14.96 10.66
N ARG A 70 14.52 -14.86 11.48
CA ARG A 70 13.34 -14.03 11.15
C ARG A 70 13.68 -12.55 11.06
N ALA A 71 14.43 -12.01 12.02
CA ALA A 71 14.76 -10.59 12.03
C ALA A 71 15.59 -10.22 10.79
N SER A 72 16.58 -11.07 10.44
CA SER A 72 17.39 -10.92 9.24
C SER A 72 16.53 -10.95 7.97
N ALA A 73 15.59 -11.90 7.88
CA ALA A 73 14.68 -11.99 6.74
C ALA A 73 13.76 -10.76 6.64
N ASP A 74 13.28 -10.22 7.77
CA ASP A 74 12.44 -9.03 7.81
C ASP A 74 13.24 -7.78 7.38
N TYR A 75 14.50 -7.63 7.81
CA TYR A 75 15.38 -6.55 7.34
C TYR A 75 15.64 -6.63 5.84
N MET A 76 15.88 -7.80 5.28
CA MET A 76 16.01 -7.94 3.82
C MET A 76 14.71 -7.55 3.10
N GLY A 77 13.56 -7.89 3.65
CA GLY A 77 12.27 -7.43 3.15
C GLY A 77 12.11 -5.91 3.21
N MET A 78 12.58 -5.27 4.30
CA MET A 78 12.57 -3.82 4.42
C MET A 78 13.47 -3.15 3.37
N LEU A 79 14.69 -3.66 3.13
CA LEU A 79 15.57 -3.18 2.06
C LEU A 79 14.93 -3.33 0.69
N ALA A 80 14.25 -4.44 0.43
CA ALA A 80 13.50 -4.65 -0.81
C ALA A 80 12.41 -3.59 -1.02
N THR A 81 11.75 -3.12 0.06
CA THR A 81 10.78 -2.01 -0.05
C THR A 81 11.43 -0.70 -0.44
N VAL A 82 12.68 -0.45 -0.01
CA VAL A 82 13.44 0.75 -0.41
C VAL A 82 13.76 0.72 -1.90
N MET A 83 14.23 -0.42 -2.43
CA MET A 83 14.46 -0.59 -3.86
C MET A 83 13.19 -0.29 -4.68
N ASN A 84 12.04 -0.84 -4.26
CA ASN A 84 10.76 -0.58 -4.90
C ASN A 84 10.35 0.90 -4.81
N GLY A 85 10.59 1.52 -3.65
CA GLY A 85 10.29 2.94 -3.43
C GLY A 85 11.08 3.85 -4.37
N ILE A 86 12.37 3.60 -4.54
CA ILE A 86 13.26 4.36 -5.45
C ILE A 86 12.81 4.18 -6.90
N ALA A 87 12.52 2.94 -7.32
CA ALA A 87 12.08 2.66 -8.67
C ALA A 87 10.73 3.35 -8.99
N LEU A 88 9.80 3.38 -8.02
CA LEU A 88 8.52 4.08 -8.19
C LEU A 88 8.72 5.61 -8.20
N GLN A 89 9.62 6.15 -7.37
CA GLN A 89 9.98 7.58 -7.39
C GLN A 89 10.52 7.99 -8.76
N ASP A 90 11.51 7.26 -9.29
CA ASP A 90 12.09 7.54 -10.61
C ASP A 90 11.01 7.55 -11.71
N SER A 91 10.13 6.55 -11.70
CA SER A 91 9.04 6.46 -12.66
C SER A 91 8.01 7.61 -12.55
N LEU A 92 7.71 8.07 -11.32
CA LEU A 92 6.80 9.19 -11.08
C LEU A 92 7.44 10.53 -11.50
N GLU A 93 8.71 10.73 -11.18
CA GLU A 93 9.42 11.96 -11.52
C GLU A 93 9.63 12.11 -13.02
N LYS A 94 9.86 11.01 -13.76
CA LYS A 94 9.89 11.01 -15.25
C LYS A 94 8.60 11.50 -15.90
N ILE A 95 7.48 11.43 -15.19
CA ILE A 95 6.19 11.97 -15.67
C ILE A 95 5.77 13.26 -14.94
N ASN A 96 6.72 13.98 -14.35
CA ASN A 96 6.54 15.25 -13.65
C ASN A 96 5.61 15.15 -12.41
N VAL A 97 5.71 14.07 -11.66
CA VAL A 97 5.09 13.91 -10.33
C VAL A 97 6.17 13.98 -9.26
N HIS A 98 6.32 15.14 -8.64
CA HIS A 98 7.29 15.32 -7.56
C HIS A 98 7.06 14.34 -6.42
N THR A 99 8.07 13.55 -6.10
CA THR A 99 7.96 12.42 -5.16
C THR A 99 9.11 12.45 -4.15
N ARG A 100 8.87 11.95 -2.94
CA ARG A 100 9.91 11.75 -1.91
C ARG A 100 9.78 10.37 -1.32
N VAL A 101 10.88 9.62 -1.30
CA VAL A 101 11.00 8.38 -0.54
C VAL A 101 11.47 8.71 0.86
N GLN A 102 10.72 8.24 1.86
CA GLN A 102 11.12 8.31 3.27
C GLN A 102 11.24 6.90 3.83
N THR A 103 12.36 6.61 4.49
CA THR A 103 12.64 5.28 5.02
C THR A 103 12.69 5.27 6.55
N ALA A 104 12.17 4.21 7.14
CA ALA A 104 12.22 3.98 8.58
C ALA A 104 13.61 3.48 9.05
N ILE A 105 14.44 2.97 8.13
CA ILE A 105 15.82 2.60 8.37
C ILE A 105 16.70 3.74 7.85
N GLU A 106 17.62 4.26 8.65
CA GLU A 106 18.47 5.36 8.27
C GLU A 106 19.44 4.98 7.14
N MET A 107 19.33 5.67 6.00
CA MET A 107 20.20 5.53 4.81
C MET A 107 20.18 6.83 4.00
N ARG A 108 20.74 7.87 4.58
CA ARG A 108 20.59 9.27 4.13
C ARG A 108 21.02 9.53 2.69
N GLU A 109 21.97 8.75 2.16
CA GLU A 109 22.45 8.84 0.80
C GLU A 109 21.43 8.33 -0.23
N VAL A 110 20.44 7.55 0.21
CA VAL A 110 19.50 6.82 -0.66
C VAL A 110 18.09 7.38 -0.55
N ALA A 111 17.63 7.68 0.68
CA ALA A 111 16.28 8.15 0.95
C ALA A 111 16.24 9.04 2.19
N GLU A 112 15.25 9.93 2.26
CA GLU A 112 15.07 10.77 3.44
C GLU A 112 14.74 9.92 4.69
N PRO A 113 15.31 10.21 5.87
CA PRO A 113 14.82 9.61 7.11
C PRO A 113 13.35 9.98 7.33
N TYR A 114 12.55 8.99 7.76
CA TYR A 114 11.16 9.26 8.08
C TYR A 114 11.03 10.20 9.29
N ILE A 115 10.43 11.33 9.06
CA ILE A 115 10.02 12.28 10.11
C ILE A 115 8.58 12.68 9.81
N ARG A 116 7.64 12.37 10.72
CA ARG A 116 6.21 12.60 10.55
C ARG A 116 5.86 14.00 10.02
N ARG A 117 6.40 15.06 10.64
CA ARG A 117 6.11 16.43 10.22
C ARG A 117 6.64 16.76 8.83
N ARG A 118 7.77 16.16 8.44
CA ARG A 118 8.34 16.32 7.10
C ARG A 118 7.45 15.62 6.05
N ALA A 119 6.96 14.42 6.35
CA ALA A 119 6.02 13.71 5.49
C ALA A 119 4.74 14.54 5.23
N ILE A 120 4.12 15.06 6.29
CA ILE A 120 2.93 15.93 6.19
C ILE A 120 3.25 17.17 5.34
N ARG A 121 4.40 17.82 5.57
CA ARG A 121 4.81 19.00 4.79
C ARG A 121 5.03 18.70 3.31
N HIS A 122 5.52 17.50 2.96
CA HIS A 122 5.62 17.09 1.56
C HIS A 122 4.23 16.92 0.93
N LEU A 123 3.30 16.26 1.62
CA LEU A 123 1.92 16.07 1.16
C LEU A 123 1.21 17.41 0.92
N GLU A 124 1.30 18.33 1.88
CA GLU A 124 0.73 19.69 1.78
C GLU A 124 1.31 20.48 0.60
N LYS A 125 2.61 20.28 0.27
CA LYS A 125 3.24 20.85 -0.93
C LYS A 125 2.86 20.12 -2.22
N GLY A 126 1.93 19.18 -2.15
CA GLY A 126 1.47 18.40 -3.26
C GLY A 126 2.50 17.41 -3.82
N ARG A 127 3.46 16.96 -3.05
CA ARG A 127 4.37 15.86 -3.41
C ARG A 127 3.75 14.52 -3.04
N VAL A 128 4.05 13.49 -3.82
CA VAL A 128 3.79 12.11 -3.40
C VAL A 128 4.86 11.68 -2.40
N VAL A 129 4.46 11.02 -1.32
CA VAL A 129 5.39 10.47 -0.31
C VAL A 129 5.32 8.96 -0.35
N ILE A 130 6.47 8.31 -0.53
CA ILE A 130 6.59 6.85 -0.49
C ILE A 130 7.30 6.46 0.81
N PHE A 131 6.61 5.69 1.65
CA PHE A 131 7.17 5.14 2.87
C PHE A 131 7.79 3.78 2.60
N ALA A 132 9.08 3.66 2.86
CA ALA A 132 9.89 2.47 2.70
C ALA A 132 10.53 2.04 4.02
N GLY A 133 11.14 0.87 4.07
CA GLY A 133 11.75 0.33 5.29
C GLY A 133 10.73 -0.16 6.33
N GLY A 134 9.45 -0.34 5.94
CA GLY A 134 8.43 -0.83 6.85
C GLY A 134 8.22 0.09 8.05
N THR A 135 8.10 -0.51 9.25
CA THR A 135 8.10 0.20 10.54
C THR A 135 9.51 0.53 11.03
N GLY A 136 10.55 -0.02 10.40
CA GLY A 136 11.92 -0.02 10.90
C GLY A 136 12.21 -1.15 11.90
N ASN A 137 11.20 -1.89 12.32
CA ASN A 137 11.31 -2.99 13.27
C ASN A 137 10.91 -4.32 12.63
N PRO A 138 11.69 -5.40 12.86
CA PRO A 138 11.29 -6.75 12.49
C PRO A 138 9.95 -7.14 13.12
N TYR A 139 9.37 -8.24 12.65
CA TYR A 139 8.11 -8.85 13.10
C TYR A 139 6.83 -8.13 12.65
N PHE A 140 6.91 -6.91 12.10
CA PHE A 140 5.77 -6.18 11.55
C PHE A 140 5.69 -6.30 10.04
N THR A 141 4.46 -6.32 9.52
CA THR A 141 4.21 -6.38 8.07
C THR A 141 4.10 -4.99 7.46
N THR A 142 4.05 -4.94 6.13
CA THR A 142 3.73 -3.70 5.41
C THR A 142 2.27 -3.29 5.55
N ASP A 143 1.36 -4.18 5.97
CA ASP A 143 -0.02 -3.83 6.31
C ASP A 143 -0.06 -3.07 7.64
N THR A 144 0.65 -3.55 8.67
CA THR A 144 0.84 -2.80 9.93
C THR A 144 1.49 -1.44 9.67
N THR A 145 2.51 -1.40 8.80
CA THR A 145 3.15 -0.13 8.40
C THR A 145 2.13 0.84 7.77
N ALA A 146 1.27 0.34 6.87
CA ALA A 146 0.28 1.18 6.21
C ALA A 146 -0.70 1.79 7.22
N SER A 147 -1.18 1.00 8.19
CA SER A 147 -2.07 1.47 9.26
C SER A 147 -1.38 2.53 10.13
N LEU A 148 -0.14 2.27 10.58
CA LEU A 148 0.64 3.21 11.39
C LEU A 148 0.87 4.54 10.65
N ARG A 149 1.35 4.49 9.41
CA ARG A 149 1.62 5.71 8.62
C ARG A 149 0.34 6.48 8.29
N ALA A 150 -0.78 5.79 8.03
CA ALA A 150 -2.07 6.45 7.79
C ALA A 150 -2.50 7.30 9.00
N MET A 151 -2.38 6.76 10.22
CA MET A 151 -2.66 7.52 11.45
C MET A 151 -1.73 8.71 11.60
N GLU A 152 -0.41 8.48 11.47
CA GLU A 152 0.61 9.51 11.69
C GLU A 152 0.45 10.72 10.77
N ILE A 153 0.05 10.50 9.52
CA ILE A 153 -0.13 11.58 8.55
C ILE A 153 -1.56 12.12 8.48
N GLY A 154 -2.51 11.53 9.21
CA GLY A 154 -3.93 11.90 9.16
C GLY A 154 -4.55 11.59 7.79
N ALA A 155 -4.36 10.37 7.28
CA ALA A 155 -5.02 9.93 6.05
C ALA A 155 -6.51 9.66 6.29
N ASP A 156 -7.36 10.04 5.34
CA ASP A 156 -8.81 9.83 5.41
C ASP A 156 -9.19 8.36 5.16
N VAL A 157 -8.33 7.61 4.47
CA VAL A 157 -8.58 6.23 4.05
C VAL A 157 -7.30 5.49 3.67
N ILE A 158 -7.27 4.18 3.90
CA ILE A 158 -6.26 3.28 3.34
C ILE A 158 -6.84 2.59 2.11
N LEU A 159 -6.20 2.76 0.96
CA LEU A 159 -6.51 2.10 -0.29
C LEU A 159 -5.61 0.89 -0.46
N LYS A 160 -6.12 -0.32 -0.19
CA LYS A 160 -5.36 -1.56 -0.34
C LYS A 160 -5.54 -2.12 -1.74
N ALA A 161 -4.51 -1.94 -2.56
CA ALA A 161 -4.45 -2.47 -3.92
C ALA A 161 -4.11 -3.97 -3.92
N THR A 162 -4.93 -4.77 -4.58
CA THR A 162 -4.81 -6.24 -4.67
C THR A 162 -4.94 -6.73 -6.11
N LYS A 163 -4.86 -8.07 -6.29
CA LYS A 163 -5.09 -8.74 -7.59
C LYS A 163 -6.55 -9.19 -7.77
N VAL A 164 -7.39 -9.08 -6.74
CA VAL A 164 -8.80 -9.47 -6.73
C VAL A 164 -9.72 -8.28 -6.49
N ASP A 165 -11.00 -8.41 -6.85
CA ASP A 165 -11.94 -7.28 -6.88
C ASP A 165 -12.39 -6.77 -5.51
N GLY A 166 -11.98 -7.40 -4.44
CA GLY A 166 -12.35 -7.05 -3.08
C GLY A 166 -12.09 -8.19 -2.11
N VAL A 167 -12.83 -8.21 -1.01
CA VAL A 167 -12.76 -9.26 0.00
C VAL A 167 -13.85 -10.29 -0.26
N TYR A 168 -13.48 -11.56 -0.17
CA TYR A 168 -14.36 -12.70 -0.40
C TYR A 168 -14.43 -13.58 0.84
N ASN A 169 -15.51 -14.34 0.97
CA ASN A 169 -15.68 -15.34 2.03
C ASN A 169 -14.69 -16.53 1.91
N THR A 170 -14.25 -16.82 0.68
CA THR A 170 -13.25 -17.83 0.33
C THR A 170 -12.38 -17.31 -0.83
N ASP A 171 -11.28 -17.99 -1.15
CA ASP A 171 -10.44 -17.59 -2.28
C ASP A 171 -11.20 -17.71 -3.61
N PRO A 172 -11.45 -16.60 -4.32
CA PRO A 172 -12.19 -16.62 -5.59
C PRO A 172 -11.42 -17.28 -6.73
N LEU A 173 -10.10 -17.46 -6.61
CA LEU A 173 -9.30 -18.15 -7.62
C LEU A 173 -9.45 -19.68 -7.49
N LEU A 174 -9.77 -20.16 -6.30
CA LEU A 174 -9.95 -21.59 -6.01
C LEU A 174 -11.42 -22.01 -6.00
N HIS A 175 -12.34 -21.11 -5.65
CA HIS A 175 -13.75 -21.41 -5.44
C HIS A 175 -14.67 -20.54 -6.30
N LYS A 176 -15.29 -21.14 -7.32
CA LYS A 176 -16.22 -20.45 -8.26
C LYS A 176 -17.46 -19.83 -7.57
N ARG A 177 -17.84 -20.31 -6.37
CA ARG A 177 -18.96 -19.78 -5.58
C ARG A 177 -18.52 -18.79 -4.50
N ALA A 178 -17.30 -18.25 -4.59
CA ALA A 178 -16.84 -17.24 -3.66
C ALA A 178 -17.73 -15.99 -3.76
N HIS A 179 -18.22 -15.53 -2.63
CA HIS A 179 -19.06 -14.34 -2.51
C HIS A 179 -18.18 -13.15 -2.08
N LYS A 180 -18.26 -12.05 -2.84
CA LYS A 180 -17.58 -10.80 -2.52
C LYS A 180 -18.44 -10.01 -1.52
N TYR A 181 -17.80 -9.48 -0.48
CA TYR A 181 -18.42 -8.51 0.41
C TYR A 181 -18.31 -7.10 -0.18
N ASP A 182 -19.38 -6.32 -0.11
CA ASP A 182 -19.35 -4.90 -0.45
C ASP A 182 -18.88 -4.05 0.73
N GLU A 183 -19.29 -4.43 1.95
CA GLU A 183 -18.91 -3.77 3.19
C GLU A 183 -18.71 -4.80 4.31
N LEU A 184 -17.78 -4.53 5.22
CA LEU A 184 -17.47 -5.34 6.40
C LEU A 184 -17.15 -4.40 7.57
N SER A 185 -17.48 -4.80 8.79
CA SER A 185 -16.94 -4.17 9.98
C SER A 185 -15.52 -4.70 10.27
N TYR A 186 -14.70 -3.93 11.02
CA TYR A 186 -13.40 -4.43 11.49
C TYR A 186 -13.55 -5.71 12.31
N LEU A 187 -14.60 -5.77 13.15
CA LEU A 187 -14.90 -6.95 13.96
C LEU A 187 -15.26 -8.16 13.09
N ASP A 188 -15.98 -7.98 11.98
CA ASP A 188 -16.26 -9.07 11.04
C ASP A 188 -14.97 -9.63 10.46
N VAL A 189 -14.04 -8.76 10.07
CA VAL A 189 -12.74 -9.18 9.53
C VAL A 189 -11.96 -10.02 10.54
N LEU A 190 -11.91 -9.59 11.80
CA LEU A 190 -11.21 -10.29 12.88
C LEU A 190 -11.91 -11.61 13.24
N LYS A 191 -13.23 -11.60 13.47
CA LYS A 191 -14.02 -12.78 13.85
C LYS A 191 -14.01 -13.86 12.77
N LYS A 192 -14.18 -13.46 11.51
CA LYS A 192 -14.17 -14.38 10.35
C LYS A 192 -12.77 -14.75 9.88
N ARG A 193 -11.71 -14.19 10.51
CA ARG A 193 -10.28 -14.37 10.15
C ARG A 193 -10.02 -14.16 8.65
N LEU A 194 -10.63 -13.13 8.07
CA LEU A 194 -10.46 -12.80 6.66
C LEU A 194 -9.04 -12.30 6.42
N LYS A 195 -8.37 -12.87 5.41
CA LYS A 195 -6.96 -12.55 5.08
C LYS A 195 -6.82 -11.25 4.28
N ILE A 196 -7.36 -10.16 4.82
CA ILE A 196 -7.28 -8.82 4.20
C ILE A 196 -5.94 -8.16 4.58
N MET A 197 -5.72 -8.00 5.87
CA MET A 197 -4.52 -7.45 6.51
C MET A 197 -4.23 -8.30 7.76
N ASP A 198 -3.05 -8.13 8.34
CA ASP A 198 -2.80 -8.77 9.64
C ASP A 198 -3.65 -8.15 10.75
N ALA A 199 -3.87 -8.90 11.83
CA ALA A 199 -4.77 -8.51 12.91
C ALA A 199 -4.32 -7.19 13.58
N THR A 200 -3.01 -6.96 13.70
CA THR A 200 -2.45 -5.72 14.27
C THR A 200 -2.85 -4.52 13.42
N ALA A 201 -2.75 -4.64 12.09
CA ALA A 201 -3.15 -3.58 11.17
C ALA A 201 -4.66 -3.27 11.25
N ILE A 202 -5.50 -4.31 11.32
CA ILE A 202 -6.96 -4.15 11.47
C ILE A 202 -7.31 -3.49 12.81
N SER A 203 -6.67 -3.92 13.91
CA SER A 203 -6.92 -3.33 15.24
C SER A 203 -6.53 -1.85 15.28
N LEU A 204 -5.38 -1.48 14.71
CA LEU A 204 -4.97 -0.08 14.61
C LEU A 204 -5.98 0.76 13.80
N CYS A 205 -6.47 0.24 12.68
CA CYS A 205 -7.48 0.95 11.89
C CYS A 205 -8.81 1.07 12.63
N MET A 206 -9.21 0.05 13.39
CA MET A 206 -10.42 0.05 14.20
C MET A 206 -10.35 1.10 15.32
N ASP A 207 -9.26 1.15 16.09
CA ASP A 207 -9.07 2.08 17.20
C ASP A 207 -9.09 3.53 16.75
N HIS A 208 -8.58 3.80 15.53
CA HIS A 208 -8.50 5.14 14.95
C HIS A 208 -9.56 5.42 13.88
N GLN A 209 -10.52 4.52 13.69
CA GLN A 209 -11.64 4.66 12.76
C GLN A 209 -11.20 4.99 11.31
N ILE A 210 -10.06 4.46 10.87
CA ILE A 210 -9.54 4.66 9.51
C ILE A 210 -10.13 3.63 8.56
N PRO A 211 -11.00 4.00 7.61
CA PRO A 211 -11.59 3.05 6.68
C PRO A 211 -10.53 2.46 5.75
N ILE A 212 -10.75 1.18 5.38
CA ILE A 212 -9.89 0.47 4.43
C ILE A 212 -10.75 0.11 3.22
N ILE A 213 -10.28 0.42 2.01
CA ILE A 213 -10.94 -0.01 0.76
C ILE A 213 -10.02 -0.98 0.05
N VAL A 214 -10.47 -2.21 -0.11
CA VAL A 214 -9.75 -3.29 -0.81
C VAL A 214 -10.27 -3.38 -2.24
N PHE A 215 -9.40 -3.23 -3.23
CA PHE A 215 -9.82 -3.19 -4.63
C PHE A 215 -8.76 -3.78 -5.57
N ASN A 216 -9.18 -4.06 -6.82
CA ASN A 216 -8.32 -4.62 -7.85
C ASN A 216 -7.56 -3.52 -8.59
N LEU A 217 -6.22 -3.50 -8.46
CA LEU A 217 -5.34 -2.57 -9.16
C LEU A 217 -5.18 -2.89 -10.66
N LYS A 218 -5.40 -4.15 -11.08
CA LYS A 218 -5.28 -4.53 -12.50
C LYS A 218 -6.36 -3.89 -13.38
N LYS A 219 -7.49 -3.50 -12.80
CA LYS A 219 -8.56 -2.79 -13.52
C LYS A 219 -8.20 -1.32 -13.59
N LYS A 220 -7.86 -0.87 -14.80
CA LYS A 220 -7.47 0.53 -15.09
C LYS A 220 -8.48 1.54 -14.54
N GLY A 221 -7.96 2.57 -13.88
CA GLY A 221 -8.75 3.68 -13.34
C GLY A 221 -9.43 3.39 -11.99
N ASN A 222 -9.28 2.19 -11.42
CA ASN A 222 -9.92 1.85 -10.14
C ASN A 222 -9.43 2.75 -8.99
N VAL A 223 -8.16 3.16 -8.95
CA VAL A 223 -7.66 4.09 -7.92
C VAL A 223 -8.44 5.40 -7.98
N LYS A 224 -8.60 5.96 -9.18
CA LYS A 224 -9.37 7.18 -9.40
C LYS A 224 -10.84 7.03 -9.04
N ARG A 225 -11.48 5.93 -9.42
CA ARG A 225 -12.89 5.65 -9.12
C ARG A 225 -13.15 5.58 -7.63
N VAL A 226 -12.29 4.88 -6.87
CA VAL A 226 -12.37 4.82 -5.40
C VAL A 226 -12.25 6.23 -4.79
N VAL A 227 -11.28 7.02 -5.25
CA VAL A 227 -11.07 8.40 -4.76
C VAL A 227 -12.26 9.32 -5.06
N LEU A 228 -12.96 9.07 -6.16
CA LEU A 228 -14.20 9.80 -6.52
C LEU A 228 -15.45 9.27 -5.79
N GLY A 229 -15.31 8.33 -4.86
CA GLY A 229 -16.40 7.79 -4.05
C GLY A 229 -17.27 6.75 -4.75
N GLU A 230 -16.79 6.17 -5.86
CA GLU A 230 -17.50 5.07 -6.48
C GLU A 230 -17.37 3.79 -5.64
N LYS A 231 -18.44 2.99 -5.60
CA LYS A 231 -18.45 1.69 -4.91
C LYS A 231 -17.59 0.68 -5.69
N VAL A 232 -16.30 0.71 -5.45
CA VAL A 232 -15.31 -0.20 -6.04
C VAL A 232 -14.70 -1.04 -4.93
N GLY A 233 -14.71 -2.37 -5.09
CA GLY A 233 -14.08 -3.25 -4.12
C GLY A 233 -14.93 -3.55 -2.89
N THR A 234 -14.28 -3.66 -1.73
CA THR A 234 -14.89 -3.88 -0.42
C THR A 234 -14.43 -2.80 0.54
N THR A 235 -15.37 -2.17 1.23
CA THR A 235 -15.07 -1.20 2.29
C THR A 235 -15.08 -1.88 3.65
N VAL A 236 -14.02 -1.66 4.46
CA VAL A 236 -13.95 -2.08 5.87
C VAL A 236 -13.97 -0.82 6.74
N ARG A 237 -14.93 -0.74 7.65
CA ARG A 237 -15.10 0.41 8.57
C ARG A 237 -15.82 -0.01 9.85
N GLY A 238 -15.89 0.85 10.86
CA GLY A 238 -16.69 0.68 12.06
C GLY A 238 -18.15 0.98 11.86
#